data_d13a2a3e6cc7ad15349753a78064e5e5
#
_entry.id   d13a2a3e6cc7ad15349753a78064e5e5
#
_cell.length_a   1.000
_cell.length_b   1.000
_cell.length_c   1.000
_cell.angle_alpha   90.00
_cell.angle_beta   90.00
_cell.angle_gamma   90.00
#
_symmetry.space_group_name_H-M   'P 1'
#
loop_
_entity.id
_entity.type
_entity.pdbx_description
1 polymer ?
#
loop_
_entity_poly.entity_id
_entity_poly.type
_entity_poly.pdbx_seq_one_letter_code
_entity_poly.pdbx_strand_id
1 'polypeptide(L)'
;MKKIFTLLAGLLIASSSFAIPAMKIWRTVKQADGTLLKVMTVGDEHFNYAMTEDGIPLVPYHGNYYYAHIVDQQLVASAVLAHNKELRHGREELAAAALEEVRQLQRNKEQQVSSKAFGLSDGTTWEGSKKGLVVLVEFADKSFTNPQNVLTLRPRESNIKTLYEKMLNEVGYKNDNGAIGSVHDYFKDQSNGRFDLTFDVIGPVKLAHPYKYYGEHTQNMNDANAPQMIIDACKAVKEQVDWRRYDWDGDGEVEQVYVIYAGEGEATGGNADTVWPHKYSLTDAGLSALHFNGQTIDTYACSNEIIRAQVNGMQRLYYSGIGTICHEFSHCLGLPDFYDTRGGMNVGSGRYDLMCGGSYNGGPESLVNVYGGTGIGTVPAGYDAYEKAFMGWLKPTTLGDAAVDVKDMKGLSEGGEAYFLYNPDNKDEYYIFENRTPYRWDSELPAHGLMVFHVDYDAVAWRMNNLNAAAAQHHPRFTIVPADGILNSDSQDNDPFPTALNNSLTSITDPRLSFYTNYRVTDLAGITGIAKNHDNTISFRYSPLNTTAAITSLPADNASQPSTAYTLSGVKTDRQQAGRRQIVIVKDKEGRGWKVY
;
A
#
# COMPACT_ATOMS: atom_id res chain seq x y z
N MET A 1 -21.58 43.34 -36.32
CA MET A 1 -22.05 42.30 -35.39
C MET A 1 -21.13 41.11 -35.52
N LYS A 2 -20.12 41.05 -34.63
CA LYS A 2 -19.18 39.91 -34.60
C LYS A 2 -19.75 38.89 -33.60
N LYS A 3 -20.08 37.71 -34.07
CA LYS A 3 -20.47 36.57 -33.23
C LYS A 3 -19.20 35.98 -32.61
N ILE A 4 -19.04 36.13 -31.30
CA ILE A 4 -18.04 35.43 -30.49
C ILE A 4 -18.60 34.02 -30.28
N PHE A 5 -17.98 33.03 -30.89
CA PHE A 5 -18.16 31.62 -30.52
C PHE A 5 -17.28 31.35 -29.28
N THR A 6 -17.91 31.26 -28.13
CA THR A 6 -17.28 30.76 -26.92
C THR A 6 -17.27 29.25 -27.04
N LEU A 7 -16.09 28.68 -27.30
CA LEU A 7 -15.85 27.25 -27.26
C LEU A 7 -15.76 26.89 -25.77
N LEU A 8 -16.82 26.31 -25.22
CA LEU A 8 -16.78 25.66 -23.90
C LEU A 8 -16.00 24.34 -24.08
N ALA A 9 -14.70 24.37 -23.82
CA ALA A 9 -13.94 23.15 -23.60
C ALA A 9 -14.39 22.58 -22.25
N GLY A 10 -15.25 21.58 -22.27
CA GLY A 10 -15.55 20.78 -21.10
C GLY A 10 -14.25 20.06 -20.68
N LEU A 11 -13.64 20.53 -19.60
CA LEU A 11 -12.63 19.74 -18.90
C LEU A 11 -13.38 18.54 -18.31
N LEU A 12 -13.19 17.39 -18.91
CA LEU A 12 -13.45 16.11 -18.23
C LEU A 12 -12.39 15.98 -17.15
N ILE A 13 -12.77 16.28 -15.93
CA ILE A 13 -11.98 15.99 -14.73
C ILE A 13 -12.20 14.51 -14.45
N ALA A 14 -11.24 13.69 -14.83
CA ALA A 14 -11.21 12.30 -14.39
C ALA A 14 -10.48 12.27 -13.06
N SER A 15 -11.16 11.93 -12.02
CA SER A 15 -10.64 11.71 -10.68
C SER A 15 -10.25 10.25 -10.49
N SER A 16 -9.33 10.02 -9.60
CA SER A 16 -8.83 8.69 -9.26
C SER A 16 -9.78 8.06 -8.23
N SER A 17 -10.28 6.88 -8.50
CA SER A 17 -10.78 5.99 -7.47
C SER A 17 -9.59 5.41 -6.71
N PHE A 18 -9.79 5.03 -5.46
CA PHE A 18 -8.79 4.45 -4.59
C PHE A 18 -9.38 3.20 -3.97
N ALA A 19 -8.67 2.09 -3.98
CA ALA A 19 -9.15 0.87 -3.38
C ALA A 19 -8.02 -0.05 -2.93
N ILE A 20 -8.39 -0.94 -2.02
CA ILE A 20 -7.51 -1.96 -1.48
C ILE A 20 -7.08 -2.95 -2.57
N PRO A 21 -5.81 -3.40 -2.62
CA PRO A 21 -5.38 -4.42 -3.56
C PRO A 21 -6.09 -5.76 -3.30
N ALA A 22 -6.22 -6.58 -4.34
CA ALA A 22 -6.77 -7.92 -4.19
C ALA A 22 -6.00 -8.73 -3.14
N MET A 23 -6.72 -9.31 -2.20
CA MET A 23 -6.14 -10.26 -1.26
C MET A 23 -5.65 -11.51 -2.01
N LYS A 24 -4.41 -11.93 -1.77
CA LYS A 24 -3.79 -13.09 -2.43
C LYS A 24 -4.39 -14.42 -1.94
N ILE A 25 -5.63 -14.71 -2.34
CA ILE A 25 -6.36 -15.92 -1.95
C ILE A 25 -6.57 -16.83 -3.15
N TRP A 26 -6.03 -18.05 -3.07
CA TRP A 26 -6.33 -19.09 -4.04
C TRP A 26 -7.71 -19.69 -3.79
N ARG A 27 -8.54 -19.74 -4.82
CA ARG A 27 -9.87 -20.38 -4.82
C ARG A 27 -9.91 -21.53 -5.80
N THR A 28 -10.62 -22.59 -5.46
CA THR A 28 -10.91 -23.67 -6.40
C THR A 28 -12.35 -23.51 -6.88
N VAL A 29 -12.53 -23.33 -8.17
CA VAL A 29 -13.82 -23.17 -8.83
C VAL A 29 -14.11 -24.37 -9.71
N LYS A 30 -15.38 -24.75 -9.83
CA LYS A 30 -15.80 -25.80 -10.73
C LYS A 30 -16.27 -25.18 -12.04
N GLN A 31 -15.64 -25.56 -13.14
CA GLN A 31 -15.95 -25.09 -14.48
C GLN A 31 -17.17 -25.81 -15.06
N ALA A 32 -17.76 -25.29 -16.15
CA ALA A 32 -18.96 -25.85 -16.81
C ALA A 32 -18.77 -27.26 -17.33
N ASP A 33 -17.53 -27.62 -17.70
CA ASP A 33 -17.19 -28.99 -18.16
C ASP A 33 -16.94 -29.97 -16.99
N GLY A 34 -17.10 -29.50 -15.75
CA GLY A 34 -16.92 -30.28 -14.53
C GLY A 34 -15.50 -30.32 -13.98
N THR A 35 -14.52 -29.74 -14.66
CA THR A 35 -13.14 -29.65 -14.16
C THR A 35 -13.03 -28.66 -12.99
N LEU A 36 -11.99 -28.83 -12.17
CA LEU A 36 -11.66 -27.89 -11.09
C LEU A 36 -10.51 -26.99 -11.55
N LEU A 37 -10.70 -25.68 -11.42
CA LEU A 37 -9.71 -24.68 -11.75
C LEU A 37 -9.31 -23.90 -10.48
N LYS A 38 -8.01 -23.74 -10.24
CA LYS A 38 -7.49 -22.94 -9.15
C LYS A 38 -7.18 -21.54 -9.65
N VAL A 39 -7.80 -20.53 -9.05
CA VAL A 39 -7.71 -19.12 -9.47
C VAL A 39 -7.42 -18.21 -8.29
N MET A 40 -6.75 -17.09 -8.57
CA MET A 40 -6.54 -15.98 -7.66
C MET A 40 -6.90 -14.68 -8.37
N THR A 41 -7.60 -13.76 -7.69
CA THR A 41 -7.85 -12.42 -8.20
C THR A 41 -6.59 -11.57 -7.96
N VAL A 42 -6.22 -10.73 -8.91
CA VAL A 42 -5.11 -9.78 -8.86
C VAL A 42 -5.56 -8.42 -9.40
N GLY A 43 -4.94 -7.34 -8.91
CA GLY A 43 -5.28 -5.97 -9.31
C GLY A 43 -6.08 -5.23 -8.25
N ASP A 44 -6.81 -4.23 -8.70
CA ASP A 44 -7.65 -3.35 -7.91
C ASP A 44 -8.98 -3.04 -8.64
N GLU A 45 -9.76 -2.10 -8.17
CA GLU A 45 -11.06 -1.72 -8.76
C GLU A 45 -10.94 -1.17 -10.19
N HIS A 46 -9.78 -0.61 -10.55
CA HIS A 46 -9.56 -0.05 -11.89
C HIS A 46 -9.19 -1.10 -12.92
N PHE A 47 -8.38 -2.05 -12.49
CA PHE A 47 -7.92 -3.12 -13.35
C PHE A 47 -7.65 -4.39 -12.54
N ASN A 48 -8.58 -5.32 -12.60
CA ASN A 48 -8.42 -6.63 -12.01
C ASN A 48 -8.68 -7.75 -13.03
N TYR A 49 -8.17 -8.91 -12.73
CA TYR A 49 -8.39 -10.14 -13.46
C TYR A 49 -8.12 -11.34 -12.55
N ALA A 50 -8.59 -12.50 -12.94
CA ALA A 50 -8.16 -13.73 -12.29
C ALA A 50 -6.90 -14.29 -12.95
N MET A 51 -6.13 -15.10 -12.22
CA MET A 51 -4.96 -15.80 -12.79
C MET A 51 -4.91 -17.26 -12.32
N THR A 52 -4.28 -18.11 -13.14
CA THR A 52 -3.93 -19.48 -12.78
C THR A 52 -2.67 -19.53 -11.91
N GLU A 53 -2.36 -20.70 -11.29
CA GLU A 53 -1.15 -20.90 -10.48
C GLU A 53 0.16 -20.66 -11.26
N ASP A 54 0.15 -20.86 -12.56
CA ASP A 54 1.28 -20.57 -13.45
C ASP A 54 1.20 -19.19 -14.11
N GLY A 55 0.35 -18.30 -13.59
CA GLY A 55 0.35 -16.87 -13.91
C GLY A 55 -0.41 -16.50 -15.20
N ILE A 56 -1.29 -17.35 -15.73
CA ILE A 56 -2.05 -17.05 -16.95
C ILE A 56 -3.28 -16.21 -16.61
N PRO A 57 -3.48 -15.04 -17.26
CA PRO A 57 -4.63 -14.18 -17.03
C PRO A 57 -5.95 -14.81 -17.49
N LEU A 58 -6.97 -14.62 -16.67
CA LEU A 58 -8.31 -15.15 -16.88
C LEU A 58 -9.35 -14.05 -16.70
N VAL A 59 -10.45 -14.17 -17.42
CA VAL A 59 -11.63 -13.31 -17.26
C VAL A 59 -12.83 -14.18 -16.84
N PRO A 60 -13.52 -13.83 -15.74
CA PRO A 60 -14.76 -14.50 -15.35
C PRO A 60 -15.91 -14.11 -16.31
N TYR A 61 -16.67 -15.11 -16.76
CA TYR A 61 -17.85 -14.89 -17.59
C TYR A 61 -18.90 -15.97 -17.35
N HIS A 62 -20.13 -15.58 -17.00
CA HIS A 62 -21.24 -16.46 -16.68
C HIS A 62 -20.88 -17.61 -15.70
N GLY A 63 -20.16 -17.28 -14.64
CA GLY A 63 -19.79 -18.23 -13.58
C GLY A 63 -18.64 -19.19 -13.92
N ASN A 64 -18.01 -19.02 -15.08
CA ASN A 64 -16.83 -19.76 -15.50
C ASN A 64 -15.66 -18.81 -15.74
N TYR A 65 -14.46 -19.36 -15.87
CA TYR A 65 -13.25 -18.63 -16.17
C TYR A 65 -12.73 -19.01 -17.57
N TYR A 66 -12.42 -18.01 -18.35
CA TYR A 66 -11.88 -18.13 -19.71
C TYR A 66 -10.52 -17.48 -19.78
N TYR A 67 -9.65 -17.95 -20.67
CA TYR A 67 -8.39 -17.23 -20.92
C TYR A 67 -8.69 -15.82 -21.36
N ALA A 68 -7.90 -14.87 -20.84
CA ALA A 68 -8.04 -13.47 -21.18
C ALA A 68 -7.64 -13.22 -22.65
N HIS A 69 -8.38 -12.33 -23.31
CA HIS A 69 -8.09 -11.84 -24.66
C HIS A 69 -8.27 -10.34 -24.69
N ILE A 70 -7.48 -9.63 -25.51
CA ILE A 70 -7.57 -8.18 -25.61
C ILE A 70 -8.30 -7.80 -26.91
N VAL A 71 -9.40 -7.06 -26.76
CA VAL A 71 -10.17 -6.48 -27.86
C VAL A 71 -10.41 -5.00 -27.55
N ASP A 72 -10.06 -4.13 -28.46
CA ASP A 72 -10.26 -2.68 -28.34
C ASP A 72 -9.75 -2.09 -27.01
N GLN A 73 -8.56 -2.53 -26.60
CA GLN A 73 -7.91 -2.15 -25.33
C GLN A 73 -8.70 -2.57 -24.07
N GLN A 74 -9.51 -3.61 -24.18
CA GLN A 74 -10.21 -4.18 -23.04
C GLN A 74 -9.86 -5.65 -22.87
N LEU A 75 -9.84 -6.10 -21.61
CA LEU A 75 -9.66 -7.48 -21.27
C LEU A 75 -11.01 -8.19 -21.31
N VAL A 76 -11.16 -9.15 -22.21
CA VAL A 76 -12.41 -9.88 -22.43
C VAL A 76 -12.18 -11.40 -22.31
N ALA A 77 -13.24 -12.13 -21.98
CA ALA A 77 -13.20 -13.58 -21.97
C ALA A 77 -13.04 -14.12 -23.41
N SER A 78 -12.07 -14.98 -23.64
CA SER A 78 -11.94 -15.71 -24.90
C SER A 78 -13.04 -16.77 -25.03
N ALA A 79 -13.13 -17.41 -26.19
CA ALA A 79 -14.03 -18.56 -26.39
C ALA A 79 -13.48 -19.88 -25.78
N VAL A 80 -12.32 -19.84 -25.10
CA VAL A 80 -11.61 -21.03 -24.60
C VAL A 80 -11.72 -21.07 -23.08
N LEU A 81 -12.41 -22.09 -22.56
CA LEU A 81 -12.56 -22.35 -21.13
C LEU A 81 -11.18 -22.63 -20.52
N ALA A 82 -10.90 -22.03 -19.38
CA ALA A 82 -9.59 -22.14 -18.76
C ALA A 82 -9.44 -23.40 -17.92
N HIS A 83 -8.23 -23.97 -17.93
CA HIS A 83 -7.87 -25.16 -17.14
C HIS A 83 -6.54 -24.97 -16.43
N ASN A 84 -6.32 -25.74 -15.36
CA ASN A 84 -5.01 -25.89 -14.76
C ASN A 84 -4.01 -26.45 -15.78
N LYS A 85 -2.73 -26.13 -15.60
CA LYS A 85 -1.65 -26.46 -16.54
C LYS A 85 -1.67 -27.93 -17.03
N GLU A 86 -1.97 -28.86 -16.14
CA GLU A 86 -1.94 -30.31 -16.40
C GLU A 86 -3.07 -30.78 -17.33
N LEU A 87 -4.11 -29.98 -17.48
CA LEU A 87 -5.28 -30.28 -18.29
C LEU A 87 -5.34 -29.51 -19.62
N ARG A 88 -4.35 -28.65 -19.88
CA ARG A 88 -4.31 -27.82 -21.09
C ARG A 88 -3.89 -28.61 -22.31
N HIS A 89 -4.55 -28.37 -23.43
CA HIS A 89 -4.24 -29.01 -24.72
C HIS A 89 -4.39 -28.01 -25.89
N GLY A 90 -3.39 -27.95 -26.76
CA GLY A 90 -3.46 -27.33 -28.08
C GLY A 90 -3.81 -25.83 -28.07
N ARG A 91 -5.07 -25.46 -28.33
CA ARG A 91 -5.52 -24.05 -28.38
C ARG A 91 -5.40 -23.31 -27.05
N GLU A 92 -5.42 -24.03 -25.95
CA GLU A 92 -5.27 -23.45 -24.62
C GLU A 92 -3.85 -22.99 -24.34
N GLU A 93 -2.86 -23.70 -24.90
CA GLU A 93 -1.44 -23.29 -24.79
C GLU A 93 -1.16 -21.99 -25.56
N LEU A 94 -1.85 -21.78 -26.70
CA LEU A 94 -1.74 -20.53 -27.48
C LEU A 94 -2.43 -19.35 -26.76
N ALA A 95 -3.54 -19.57 -26.08
CA ALA A 95 -4.22 -18.56 -25.29
C ALA A 95 -3.42 -18.13 -24.05
N ALA A 96 -2.59 -19.02 -23.51
CA ALA A 96 -1.74 -18.77 -22.37
C ALA A 96 -0.57 -17.77 -22.66
N ALA A 97 -0.28 -17.47 -23.94
CA ALA A 97 0.79 -16.53 -24.32
C ALA A 97 0.43 -15.03 -24.11
N ALA A 98 -0.79 -14.71 -23.71
CA ALA A 98 -1.32 -13.34 -23.69
C ALA A 98 -0.90 -12.49 -22.47
N LEU A 99 -0.10 -13.00 -21.52
CA LEU A 99 0.26 -12.25 -20.30
C LEU A 99 0.97 -10.93 -20.60
N GLU A 100 1.88 -10.92 -21.57
CA GLU A 100 2.60 -9.70 -21.93
C GLU A 100 1.69 -8.68 -22.65
N GLU A 101 0.71 -9.14 -23.41
CA GLU A 101 -0.28 -8.27 -24.03
C GLU A 101 -1.19 -7.61 -22.98
N VAL A 102 -1.57 -8.34 -21.93
CA VAL A 102 -2.33 -7.81 -20.79
C VAL A 102 -1.54 -6.73 -20.07
N ARG A 103 -0.26 -6.94 -19.82
CA ARG A 103 0.65 -5.94 -19.25
C ARG A 103 0.80 -4.70 -20.14
N GLN A 104 0.80 -4.89 -21.47
CA GLN A 104 0.85 -3.77 -22.41
C GLN A 104 -0.45 -2.97 -22.41
N LEU A 105 -1.59 -3.63 -22.27
CA LEU A 105 -2.89 -2.97 -22.15
C LEU A 105 -2.96 -2.08 -20.90
N GLN A 106 -2.45 -2.55 -19.78
CA GLN A 106 -2.31 -1.75 -18.55
C GLN A 106 -1.54 -0.47 -18.81
N ARG A 107 -0.35 -0.58 -19.43
CA ARG A 107 0.50 0.58 -19.79
C ARG A 107 -0.23 1.63 -20.67
N ASN A 108 -1.10 1.21 -21.56
CA ASN A 108 -1.79 2.10 -22.49
C ASN A 108 -2.96 2.87 -21.84
N LYS A 109 -3.57 2.34 -20.79
CA LYS A 109 -4.64 3.04 -20.04
C LYS A 109 -4.09 4.16 -19.15
N GLU A 110 -2.80 4.16 -18.83
CA GLU A 110 -2.12 5.14 -17.99
C GLU A 110 -2.08 6.56 -18.55
N GLN A 111 -2.30 6.75 -19.85
CA GLN A 111 -2.09 8.04 -20.51
C GLN A 111 -3.29 9.01 -20.49
N GLN A 112 -4.42 8.66 -19.88
CA GLN A 112 -5.68 9.37 -20.13
C GLN A 112 -6.30 10.16 -18.96
N VAL A 113 -5.70 10.26 -17.78
CA VAL A 113 -6.38 10.83 -16.59
C VAL A 113 -5.63 12.02 -15.94
N SER A 114 -6.34 13.07 -15.54
CA SER A 114 -5.88 14.22 -14.72
C SER A 114 -6.86 14.44 -13.54
N SER A 115 -6.63 14.87 -12.34
CA SER A 115 -5.82 15.78 -11.63
C SER A 115 -6.36 16.33 -10.29
N LYS A 116 -5.75 16.16 -9.14
CA LYS A 116 -5.60 17.16 -8.07
C LYS A 116 -4.49 16.71 -7.11
N ALA A 117 -3.64 17.62 -6.66
CA ALA A 117 -2.36 17.27 -6.09
C ALA A 117 -2.41 16.90 -4.61
N PHE A 118 -1.66 15.85 -4.24
CA PHE A 118 -1.31 15.55 -2.86
C PHE A 118 0.22 15.48 -2.75
N GLY A 119 0.83 16.48 -2.12
CA GLY A 119 2.21 16.45 -1.64
C GLY A 119 2.20 16.31 -0.13
N LEU A 120 3.35 16.36 0.51
CA LEU A 120 3.42 16.61 1.95
C LEU A 120 2.53 17.81 2.25
N SER A 121 1.49 17.61 2.99
CA SER A 121 0.24 18.37 3.19
C SER A 121 0.23 19.82 2.66
N ASP A 122 -0.83 20.20 2.00
CA ASP A 122 -1.16 21.62 1.69
C ASP A 122 -1.34 22.51 2.94
N GLY A 123 -0.97 22.00 4.13
CA GLY A 123 -1.16 22.61 5.43
C GLY A 123 -2.39 22.13 6.19
N THR A 124 -3.19 21.22 5.62
CA THR A 124 -4.30 20.59 6.33
C THR A 124 -3.75 19.66 7.39
N THR A 125 -4.08 19.92 8.65
CA THR A 125 -3.77 19.01 9.76
C THR A 125 -5.07 18.36 10.24
N TRP A 126 -5.06 17.03 10.24
CA TRP A 126 -6.19 16.26 10.74
C TRP A 126 -6.11 16.16 12.27
N GLU A 127 -6.85 17.02 12.98
CA GLU A 127 -6.79 17.13 14.45
C GLU A 127 -8.19 17.29 15.08
N GLY A 128 -8.23 17.07 16.41
CA GLY A 128 -9.43 17.24 17.23
C GLY A 128 -10.39 16.06 17.13
N SER A 129 -11.54 16.23 17.77
CA SER A 129 -12.59 15.20 17.77
C SER A 129 -13.45 15.34 16.52
N LYS A 130 -13.54 14.28 15.75
CA LYS A 130 -14.30 14.21 14.49
C LYS A 130 -15.29 13.06 14.53
N LYS A 131 -16.35 13.17 13.74
CA LYS A 131 -17.37 12.14 13.58
C LYS A 131 -17.40 11.64 12.14
N GLY A 132 -17.29 10.31 11.96
CA GLY A 132 -17.58 9.64 10.71
C GLY A 132 -18.99 9.05 10.70
N LEU A 133 -19.55 8.86 9.52
CA LEU A 133 -20.84 8.18 9.33
C LEU A 133 -20.61 6.82 8.68
N VAL A 134 -21.10 5.76 9.33
CA VAL A 134 -21.14 4.41 8.76
C VAL A 134 -22.58 3.96 8.56
N VAL A 135 -22.91 3.56 7.33
CA VAL A 135 -24.21 2.98 6.97
C VAL A 135 -24.03 1.49 6.68
N LEU A 136 -24.74 0.66 7.45
CA LEU A 136 -24.79 -0.79 7.22
C LEU A 136 -25.85 -1.11 6.16
N VAL A 137 -25.45 -1.83 5.11
CA VAL A 137 -26.29 -2.08 3.94
C VAL A 137 -26.51 -3.59 3.72
N GLU A 138 -27.77 -3.98 3.60
CA GLU A 138 -28.20 -5.29 3.09
C GLU A 138 -28.74 -5.15 1.67
N PHE A 139 -28.53 -6.17 0.85
CA PHE A 139 -29.11 -6.24 -0.49
C PHE A 139 -30.45 -6.98 -0.47
N ALA A 140 -31.23 -6.88 -1.55
CA ALA A 140 -32.53 -7.56 -1.64
C ALA A 140 -32.42 -9.08 -1.41
N ASP A 141 -31.31 -9.68 -1.84
CA ASP A 141 -31.02 -11.12 -1.79
C ASP A 141 -29.91 -11.50 -0.80
N LYS A 142 -29.26 -10.53 -0.13
CA LYS A 142 -28.15 -10.78 0.78
C LYS A 142 -28.29 -9.96 2.03
N SER A 143 -28.41 -10.63 3.18
CA SER A 143 -28.40 -9.99 4.50
C SER A 143 -27.08 -10.26 5.21
N PHE A 144 -26.77 -9.43 6.21
CA PHE A 144 -25.64 -9.64 7.09
C PHE A 144 -25.68 -11.02 7.75
N THR A 145 -24.52 -11.58 7.94
CA THR A 145 -24.34 -12.81 8.71
C THR A 145 -24.61 -12.51 10.20
N ASN A 146 -25.49 -13.28 10.82
CA ASN A 146 -25.76 -13.08 12.24
C ASN A 146 -24.50 -13.41 13.06
N PRO A 147 -23.96 -12.47 13.87
CA PRO A 147 -22.74 -12.68 14.68
C PRO A 147 -22.84 -13.88 15.62
N GLN A 148 -24.06 -14.24 16.06
CA GLN A 148 -24.27 -15.43 16.89
C GLN A 148 -23.94 -16.75 16.17
N ASN A 149 -23.98 -16.78 14.84
CA ASN A 149 -23.75 -17.94 14.01
C ASN A 149 -22.32 -18.07 13.49
N VAL A 150 -21.49 -17.03 13.64
CA VAL A 150 -20.08 -17.05 13.20
C VAL A 150 -19.22 -17.68 14.29
N LEU A 151 -18.80 -18.91 14.06
CA LEU A 151 -18.06 -19.71 15.05
C LEU A 151 -16.63 -19.18 15.30
N THR A 152 -16.10 -18.44 14.37
CA THR A 152 -14.73 -17.87 14.40
C THR A 152 -14.64 -16.54 15.16
N LEU A 153 -15.75 -15.98 15.66
CA LEU A 153 -15.77 -14.70 16.38
C LEU A 153 -16.19 -14.89 17.83
N ARG A 154 -15.37 -14.42 18.75
CA ARG A 154 -15.70 -14.27 20.17
C ARG A 154 -15.07 -13.00 20.74
N PRO A 155 -15.73 -12.27 21.66
CA PRO A 155 -17.12 -12.53 22.11
C PRO A 155 -18.11 -12.41 20.96
N ARG A 156 -19.25 -13.11 21.04
CA ARG A 156 -20.33 -13.00 20.04
C ARG A 156 -21.23 -11.84 20.39
N GLU A 157 -21.35 -10.94 19.45
CA GLU A 157 -22.24 -9.78 19.61
C GLU A 157 -23.71 -10.17 19.36
N SER A 158 -24.63 -9.37 19.94
CA SER A 158 -26.07 -9.63 19.87
C SER A 158 -26.64 -9.48 18.45
N ASN A 159 -26.07 -8.54 17.69
CA ASN A 159 -26.46 -8.21 16.32
C ASN A 159 -25.31 -7.51 15.59
N ILE A 160 -25.46 -7.35 14.28
CA ILE A 160 -24.43 -6.79 13.40
C ILE A 160 -24.10 -5.33 13.74
N LYS A 161 -25.10 -4.51 14.09
CA LYS A 161 -24.89 -3.11 14.43
C LYS A 161 -24.00 -2.98 15.66
N THR A 162 -24.29 -3.73 16.72
CA THR A 162 -23.47 -3.75 17.95
C THR A 162 -22.03 -4.22 17.65
N LEU A 163 -21.86 -5.19 16.75
CA LEU A 163 -20.52 -5.62 16.32
C LEU A 163 -19.74 -4.44 15.72
N TYR A 164 -20.32 -3.74 14.75
CA TYR A 164 -19.63 -2.63 14.09
C TYR A 164 -19.49 -1.40 14.99
N GLU A 165 -20.45 -1.10 15.86
CA GLU A 165 -20.28 -0.05 16.88
C GLU A 165 -19.04 -0.28 17.72
N LYS A 166 -18.76 -1.54 18.10
CA LYS A 166 -17.56 -1.90 18.86
C LYS A 166 -16.30 -1.90 18.00
N MET A 167 -16.33 -2.54 16.84
CA MET A 167 -15.17 -2.57 15.93
C MET A 167 -14.70 -1.17 15.53
N LEU A 168 -15.62 -0.23 15.44
CA LEU A 168 -15.32 1.15 15.06
C LEU A 168 -14.90 2.03 16.24
N ASN A 169 -15.49 1.85 17.44
CA ASN A 169 -15.41 2.84 18.51
C ASN A 169 -14.92 2.33 19.87
N GLU A 170 -15.03 1.03 20.17
CA GLU A 170 -14.71 0.53 21.51
C GLU A 170 -13.21 0.60 21.78
N VAL A 171 -12.85 1.37 22.82
CA VAL A 171 -11.44 1.51 23.22
C VAL A 171 -10.91 0.15 23.71
N GLY A 172 -9.83 -0.30 23.11
CA GLY A 172 -9.20 -1.60 23.41
C GLY A 172 -10.01 -2.79 22.91
N TYR A 173 -10.82 -2.65 21.84
CA TYR A 173 -11.58 -3.74 21.23
C TYR A 173 -10.72 -4.98 20.97
N LYS A 174 -11.23 -6.14 21.36
CA LYS A 174 -10.54 -7.43 21.18
C LYS A 174 -11.52 -8.53 20.79
N ASN A 175 -11.03 -9.46 19.99
CA ASN A 175 -11.77 -10.69 19.64
C ASN A 175 -10.81 -11.88 19.43
N ASP A 176 -11.36 -13.09 19.27
CA ASP A 176 -10.59 -14.33 19.03
C ASP A 176 -9.83 -14.37 17.70
N ASN A 177 -10.11 -13.41 16.81
CA ASN A 177 -9.40 -13.29 15.52
C ASN A 177 -8.15 -12.40 15.63
N GLY A 178 -7.74 -12.02 16.84
CA GLY A 178 -6.50 -11.30 17.10
C GLY A 178 -6.63 -9.78 17.08
N ALA A 179 -7.83 -9.20 17.06
CA ALA A 179 -8.01 -7.74 17.14
C ALA A 179 -7.41 -7.19 18.43
N ILE A 180 -6.69 -6.07 18.34
CA ILE A 180 -6.00 -5.39 19.45
C ILE A 180 -6.55 -3.99 19.75
N GLY A 181 -7.48 -3.52 18.96
CA GLY A 181 -8.14 -2.23 19.07
C GLY A 181 -9.21 -2.04 17.98
N SER A 182 -9.92 -0.93 18.08
CA SER A 182 -10.93 -0.47 17.11
C SER A 182 -10.33 0.49 16.07
N VAL A 183 -11.15 0.91 15.09
CA VAL A 183 -10.78 1.98 14.14
C VAL A 183 -10.44 3.29 14.88
N HIS A 184 -11.23 3.63 15.92
CA HIS A 184 -10.92 4.75 16.80
C HIS A 184 -9.54 4.63 17.45
N ASP A 185 -9.22 3.45 18.02
CA ASP A 185 -7.90 3.21 18.61
C ASP A 185 -6.78 3.36 17.57
N TYR A 186 -7.01 2.85 16.36
CA TYR A 186 -6.03 2.94 15.27
C TYR A 186 -5.66 4.39 14.97
N PHE A 187 -6.62 5.23 14.59
CA PHE A 187 -6.34 6.62 14.23
C PHE A 187 -5.82 7.45 15.41
N LYS A 188 -6.31 7.16 16.61
CA LYS A 188 -5.83 7.81 17.83
C LYS A 188 -4.36 7.51 18.11
N ASP A 189 -3.95 6.26 17.93
CA ASP A 189 -2.56 5.83 18.10
C ASP A 189 -1.67 6.42 16.99
N GLN A 190 -2.10 6.37 15.70
CA GLN A 190 -1.29 6.91 14.61
C GLN A 190 -1.03 8.40 14.76
N SER A 191 -2.01 9.14 15.29
CA SER A 191 -1.91 10.59 15.52
C SER A 191 -1.28 11.00 16.86
N ASN A 192 -0.82 10.06 17.68
CA ASN A 192 -0.41 10.31 19.07
C ASN A 192 -1.51 11.05 19.87
N GLY A 193 -2.77 10.65 19.68
CA GLY A 193 -3.94 11.18 20.37
C GLY A 193 -4.46 12.51 19.84
N ARG A 194 -3.90 13.07 18.77
CA ARG A 194 -4.33 14.36 18.20
C ARG A 194 -5.61 14.26 17.38
N PHE A 195 -5.84 13.15 16.72
CA PHE A 195 -7.04 12.88 15.90
C PHE A 195 -7.92 11.85 16.61
N ASP A 196 -9.08 12.30 17.12
CA ASP A 196 -10.01 11.51 17.93
C ASP A 196 -11.28 11.24 17.10
N LEU A 197 -11.19 10.25 16.20
CA LEU A 197 -12.25 9.90 15.27
C LEU A 197 -13.18 8.85 15.86
N THR A 198 -14.48 9.15 15.90
CA THR A 198 -15.52 8.20 16.29
C THR A 198 -16.60 8.12 15.22
N PHE A 199 -17.38 7.04 15.21
CA PHE A 199 -18.37 6.78 14.17
C PHE A 199 -19.78 6.64 14.72
N ASP A 200 -20.75 7.25 14.05
CA ASP A 200 -22.14 6.92 14.19
C ASP A 200 -22.48 5.79 13.21
N VAL A 201 -23.05 4.69 13.71
CA VAL A 201 -23.41 3.51 12.91
C VAL A 201 -24.93 3.47 12.74
N ILE A 202 -25.39 3.51 11.49
CA ILE A 202 -26.81 3.51 11.11
C ILE A 202 -27.16 2.27 10.32
N GLY A 203 -28.35 1.78 10.49
CA GLY A 203 -28.85 0.59 9.79
C GLY A 203 -28.84 -0.68 10.68
N PRO A 204 -28.88 -1.89 10.10
CA PRO A 204 -28.85 -2.18 8.66
C PRO A 204 -30.07 -1.64 7.90
N VAL A 205 -29.81 -1.09 6.70
CA VAL A 205 -30.86 -0.75 5.73
C VAL A 205 -30.85 -1.74 4.58
N LYS A 206 -32.04 -2.16 4.13
CA LYS A 206 -32.19 -3.12 3.03
C LYS A 206 -32.46 -2.37 1.74
N LEU A 207 -31.55 -2.53 0.77
CA LEU A 207 -31.66 -1.94 -0.56
C LEU A 207 -32.61 -2.75 -1.46
N ALA A 208 -33.11 -2.10 -2.50
CA ALA A 208 -34.14 -2.68 -3.37
C ALA A 208 -33.58 -3.71 -4.38
N HIS A 209 -32.29 -3.64 -4.72
CA HIS A 209 -31.67 -4.48 -5.73
C HIS A 209 -30.80 -5.60 -5.11
N PRO A 210 -30.58 -6.71 -5.82
CA PRO A 210 -29.66 -7.77 -5.40
C PRO A 210 -28.22 -7.28 -5.44
N TYR A 211 -27.31 -7.95 -4.71
CA TYR A 211 -25.89 -7.55 -4.64
C TYR A 211 -25.24 -7.48 -6.03
N LYS A 212 -25.60 -8.40 -6.92
CA LYS A 212 -25.12 -8.45 -8.30
C LYS A 212 -25.42 -7.15 -9.07
N TYR A 213 -26.55 -6.49 -8.84
CA TYR A 213 -26.88 -5.24 -9.51
C TYR A 213 -25.86 -4.14 -9.23
N TYR A 214 -25.30 -4.12 -8.00
CA TYR A 214 -24.35 -3.11 -7.59
C TYR A 214 -22.90 -3.46 -7.94
N GLY A 215 -22.52 -4.76 -7.91
CA GLY A 215 -21.17 -5.23 -8.18
C GLY A 215 -20.96 -5.77 -9.60
N GLU A 216 -21.97 -5.78 -10.47
CA GLU A 216 -21.82 -6.33 -11.81
C GLU A 216 -20.85 -5.55 -12.65
N HIS A 217 -19.91 -6.24 -13.28
CA HIS A 217 -19.02 -5.68 -14.28
C HIS A 217 -19.74 -5.49 -15.62
N THR A 218 -19.57 -4.34 -16.23
CA THR A 218 -19.96 -4.09 -17.63
C THR A 218 -18.76 -4.26 -18.54
N GLN A 219 -18.98 -4.20 -19.87
CA GLN A 219 -17.88 -4.22 -20.84
C GLN A 219 -16.85 -3.07 -20.65
N ASN A 220 -17.27 -1.97 -20.03
CA ASN A 220 -16.48 -0.75 -19.95
C ASN A 220 -16.07 -0.36 -18.50
N MET A 221 -16.64 -1.00 -17.49
CA MET A 221 -16.51 -0.57 -16.11
C MET A 221 -16.72 -1.73 -15.15
N ASN A 222 -15.81 -1.90 -14.20
CA ASN A 222 -15.99 -2.78 -13.07
C ASN A 222 -16.96 -2.11 -12.09
N ASP A 223 -17.73 -2.87 -11.35
CA ASP A 223 -18.65 -2.37 -10.31
C ASP A 223 -19.52 -1.18 -10.78
N ALA A 224 -20.05 -1.26 -11.98
CA ALA A 224 -20.69 -0.16 -12.69
C ALA A 224 -21.79 0.58 -11.90
N ASN A 225 -22.41 -0.09 -10.93
CA ASN A 225 -23.47 0.46 -10.09
C ASN A 225 -23.09 0.59 -8.61
N ALA A 226 -21.83 0.41 -8.22
CA ALA A 226 -21.42 0.60 -6.82
C ALA A 226 -21.72 2.03 -6.31
N PRO A 227 -21.53 3.11 -7.07
CA PRO A 227 -21.96 4.46 -6.65
C PRO A 227 -23.46 4.55 -6.41
N GLN A 228 -24.29 3.79 -7.14
CA GLN A 228 -25.74 3.75 -6.89
C GLN A 228 -26.07 3.09 -5.54
N MET A 229 -25.26 2.13 -5.07
CA MET A 229 -25.40 1.55 -3.72
C MET A 229 -25.30 2.66 -2.65
N ILE A 230 -24.34 3.56 -2.81
CA ILE A 230 -24.15 4.70 -1.89
C ILE A 230 -25.35 5.64 -1.91
N ILE A 231 -25.81 5.99 -3.12
CA ILE A 231 -26.99 6.84 -3.30
C ILE A 231 -28.22 6.22 -2.61
N ASP A 232 -28.45 4.94 -2.81
CA ASP A 232 -29.60 4.23 -2.23
C ASP A 232 -29.49 4.12 -0.71
N ALA A 233 -28.28 3.86 -0.19
CA ALA A 233 -27.98 3.83 1.23
C ALA A 233 -28.24 5.20 1.89
N CYS A 234 -27.67 6.28 1.35
CA CYS A 234 -27.86 7.63 1.86
C CYS A 234 -29.35 8.05 1.84
N LYS A 235 -30.07 7.75 0.76
CA LYS A 235 -31.51 8.01 0.65
C LYS A 235 -32.32 7.24 1.69
N ALA A 236 -31.94 6.01 2.02
CA ALA A 236 -32.63 5.19 3.01
C ALA A 236 -32.49 5.72 4.44
N VAL A 237 -31.39 6.41 4.74
CA VAL A 237 -31.11 6.94 6.09
C VAL A 237 -31.28 8.45 6.22
N LYS A 238 -31.59 9.19 5.16
CA LYS A 238 -31.54 10.66 5.09
C LYS A 238 -32.30 11.39 6.20
N GLU A 239 -33.43 10.84 6.67
CA GLU A 239 -34.23 11.41 7.74
C GLU A 239 -33.73 11.05 9.16
N GLN A 240 -32.78 10.11 9.26
CA GLN A 240 -32.22 9.62 10.51
C GLN A 240 -30.89 10.32 10.84
N VAL A 241 -30.30 11.04 9.87
CA VAL A 241 -28.95 11.59 9.92
C VAL A 241 -29.01 13.11 10.00
N ASP A 242 -28.34 13.69 10.98
CA ASP A 242 -27.97 15.11 10.98
C ASP A 242 -26.63 15.27 10.24
N TRP A 243 -26.71 15.49 8.95
CA TRP A 243 -25.58 15.53 8.03
C TRP A 243 -24.53 16.58 8.39
N ARG A 244 -24.88 17.68 9.04
CA ARG A 244 -23.96 18.74 9.50
C ARG A 244 -22.91 18.25 10.51
N ARG A 245 -23.15 17.12 11.15
CA ARG A 245 -22.19 16.53 12.12
C ARG A 245 -20.96 15.93 11.46
N TYR A 246 -21.01 15.70 10.16
CA TYR A 246 -19.98 15.06 9.35
C TYR A 246 -19.31 16.02 8.36
N ASP A 247 -19.68 17.28 8.40
CA ASP A 247 -19.02 18.44 7.79
C ASP A 247 -18.03 18.99 8.83
N TRP A 248 -16.75 18.66 8.66
CA TRP A 248 -15.75 18.87 9.70
C TRP A 248 -15.15 20.26 9.70
N ASP A 249 -15.13 20.93 8.56
CA ASP A 249 -14.56 22.27 8.38
C ASP A 249 -15.61 23.36 8.15
N GLY A 250 -16.88 22.99 7.95
CA GLY A 250 -18.01 23.90 7.84
C GLY A 250 -18.19 24.47 6.43
N ASP A 251 -17.66 23.81 5.42
CA ASP A 251 -17.74 24.26 4.02
C ASP A 251 -19.06 23.86 3.33
N GLY A 252 -19.88 23.04 3.98
CA GLY A 252 -21.16 22.54 3.48
C GLY A 252 -21.06 21.22 2.75
N GLU A 253 -19.91 20.55 2.80
CA GLU A 253 -19.70 19.20 2.29
C GLU A 253 -19.44 18.21 3.44
N VAL A 254 -19.99 17.03 3.34
CA VAL A 254 -19.68 15.90 4.24
C VAL A 254 -18.38 15.27 3.76
N GLU A 255 -17.36 15.21 4.61
CA GLU A 255 -16.03 14.73 4.21
C GLU A 255 -16.09 13.32 3.64
N GLN A 256 -16.95 12.47 4.18
CA GLN A 256 -17.19 11.16 3.57
C GLN A 256 -18.37 10.42 4.21
N VAL A 257 -18.98 9.50 3.46
CA VAL A 257 -19.88 8.47 3.96
C VAL A 257 -19.24 7.12 3.79
N TYR A 258 -19.20 6.32 4.85
CA TYR A 258 -18.69 4.96 4.78
C TYR A 258 -19.84 3.95 4.72
N VAL A 259 -19.81 3.03 3.74
CA VAL A 259 -20.78 1.95 3.62
C VAL A 259 -20.14 0.61 3.91
N ILE A 260 -20.69 -0.13 4.87
CA ILE A 260 -20.33 -1.54 5.07
C ILE A 260 -21.50 -2.39 4.53
N TYR A 261 -21.20 -3.20 3.51
CA TYR A 261 -22.21 -4.01 2.84
C TYR A 261 -22.12 -5.49 3.21
N ALA A 262 -23.29 -6.14 3.23
CA ALA A 262 -23.43 -7.55 3.60
C ALA A 262 -22.76 -8.49 2.61
N GLY A 263 -22.02 -9.46 3.11
CA GLY A 263 -21.40 -10.53 2.34
C GLY A 263 -19.93 -10.28 2.03
N GLU A 264 -19.47 -10.93 0.96
CA GLU A 264 -18.08 -10.93 0.51
C GLU A 264 -17.83 -9.76 -0.45
N GLY A 265 -16.60 -9.26 -0.48
CA GLY A 265 -16.10 -8.32 -1.49
C GLY A 265 -15.21 -9.01 -2.51
N GLU A 266 -15.14 -8.49 -3.74
CA GLU A 266 -14.32 -9.09 -4.78
C GLU A 266 -12.83 -9.11 -4.41
N ALA A 267 -12.30 -8.03 -3.86
CA ALA A 267 -10.90 -7.94 -3.39
C ALA A 267 -10.56 -9.01 -2.34
N THR A 268 -11.54 -9.47 -1.56
CA THR A 268 -11.37 -10.42 -0.46
C THR A 268 -11.85 -11.83 -0.79
N GLY A 269 -11.90 -12.17 -2.06
CA GLY A 269 -12.23 -13.51 -2.54
C GLY A 269 -13.72 -13.74 -2.87
N GLY A 270 -14.53 -12.70 -2.97
CA GLY A 270 -15.84 -12.72 -3.57
C GLY A 270 -15.80 -13.07 -5.07
N ASN A 271 -16.95 -13.26 -5.68
CA ASN A 271 -17.03 -13.43 -7.13
C ASN A 271 -17.12 -12.05 -7.83
N ALA A 272 -16.99 -12.03 -9.15
CA ALA A 272 -17.04 -10.82 -9.97
C ALA A 272 -18.42 -10.10 -10.00
N ASP A 273 -19.41 -10.58 -9.28
CA ASP A 273 -20.69 -9.91 -9.08
C ASP A 273 -20.75 -9.18 -7.71
N THR A 274 -19.68 -9.24 -6.91
CA THR A 274 -19.58 -8.57 -5.60
C THR A 274 -18.79 -7.27 -5.71
N VAL A 275 -19.24 -6.24 -5.00
CA VAL A 275 -18.59 -4.92 -5.00
C VAL A 275 -17.15 -5.03 -4.48
N TRP A 276 -16.22 -4.38 -5.14
CA TRP A 276 -14.86 -4.18 -4.65
C TRP A 276 -14.85 -3.10 -3.55
N PRO A 277 -14.20 -3.32 -2.39
CA PRO A 277 -13.98 -2.24 -1.42
C PRO A 277 -13.17 -1.10 -2.05
N HIS A 278 -13.67 0.14 -1.94
CA HIS A 278 -13.02 1.29 -2.55
C HIS A 278 -13.48 2.63 -1.94
N LYS A 279 -12.68 3.68 -2.16
CA LYS A 279 -13.05 5.08 -1.99
C LYS A 279 -13.27 5.73 -3.35
N TYR A 280 -14.34 6.49 -3.50
CA TYR A 280 -14.63 7.23 -4.73
C TYR A 280 -15.48 8.48 -4.45
N SER A 281 -15.92 9.18 -5.52
CA SER A 281 -16.95 10.20 -5.41
C SER A 281 -18.09 9.96 -6.41
N LEU A 282 -19.27 10.44 -6.08
CA LEU A 282 -20.44 10.32 -6.96
C LEU A 282 -20.24 11.13 -8.25
N THR A 283 -19.66 12.32 -8.15
CA THR A 283 -19.39 13.19 -9.29
C THR A 283 -18.36 12.60 -10.23
N ASP A 284 -17.35 11.92 -9.71
CA ASP A 284 -16.33 11.24 -10.50
C ASP A 284 -16.87 10.01 -11.22
N ALA A 285 -17.85 9.35 -10.61
CA ALA A 285 -18.62 8.27 -11.24
C ALA A 285 -19.59 8.79 -12.32
N GLY A 286 -19.59 10.09 -12.62
CA GLY A 286 -20.50 10.70 -13.60
C GLY A 286 -21.94 10.89 -13.08
N LEU A 287 -22.14 10.78 -11.77
CA LEU A 287 -23.43 10.99 -11.13
C LEU A 287 -23.48 12.38 -10.47
N SER A 288 -24.64 12.77 -9.96
CA SER A 288 -24.76 14.00 -9.19
C SER A 288 -24.53 13.74 -7.72
N ALA A 289 -23.80 14.63 -7.05
CA ALA A 289 -23.73 14.65 -5.61
C ALA A 289 -25.15 14.74 -4.97
N LEU A 290 -25.30 14.17 -3.78
CA LEU A 290 -26.55 14.27 -3.03
C LEU A 290 -26.56 15.55 -2.20
N HIS A 291 -27.77 16.08 -1.97
CA HIS A 291 -27.96 17.25 -1.12
C HIS A 291 -29.06 16.98 -0.09
N PHE A 292 -28.68 16.95 1.19
CA PHE A 292 -29.61 16.76 2.30
C PHE A 292 -29.37 17.83 3.37
N ASN A 293 -30.44 18.51 3.76
CA ASN A 293 -30.44 19.51 4.85
C ASN A 293 -29.34 20.59 4.71
N GLY A 294 -29.00 20.96 3.47
CA GLY A 294 -28.00 21.99 3.18
C GLY A 294 -26.57 21.46 3.07
N GLN A 295 -26.35 20.15 3.24
CA GLN A 295 -25.05 19.52 3.08
C GLN A 295 -24.97 18.76 1.76
N THR A 296 -23.79 18.80 1.14
CA THR A 296 -23.43 18.04 -0.07
C THR A 296 -22.77 16.72 0.36
N ILE A 297 -23.18 15.62 -0.24
CA ILE A 297 -22.57 14.30 -0.05
C ILE A 297 -22.05 13.84 -1.42
N ASP A 298 -20.75 13.74 -1.56
CA ASP A 298 -20.07 13.33 -2.79
C ASP A 298 -19.05 12.22 -2.54
N THR A 299 -18.10 12.45 -1.64
CA THR A 299 -17.06 11.48 -1.27
C THR A 299 -17.62 10.33 -0.45
N TYR A 300 -17.26 9.11 -0.82
CA TYR A 300 -17.63 7.91 -0.09
C TYR A 300 -16.53 6.88 -0.07
N ALA A 301 -16.63 5.94 0.86
CA ALA A 301 -15.86 4.69 0.86
C ALA A 301 -16.77 3.52 1.19
N CYS A 302 -16.38 2.30 0.81
CA CYS A 302 -17.13 1.11 1.14
C CYS A 302 -16.24 -0.11 1.39
N SER A 303 -16.74 -1.04 2.19
CA SER A 303 -16.10 -2.33 2.42
C SER A 303 -17.09 -3.45 2.68
N ASN A 304 -16.62 -4.68 2.52
CA ASN A 304 -17.40 -5.89 2.71
C ASN A 304 -17.40 -6.37 4.17
N GLU A 305 -18.45 -7.14 4.51
CA GLU A 305 -18.62 -7.75 5.82
C GLU A 305 -17.69 -8.95 6.05
N ILE A 306 -17.61 -9.87 5.07
CA ILE A 306 -17.12 -11.24 5.26
C ILE A 306 -15.94 -11.54 4.34
N ILE A 307 -14.94 -12.20 4.91
CA ILE A 307 -13.89 -12.92 4.18
C ILE A 307 -14.17 -14.42 4.31
N ARG A 308 -14.18 -15.12 3.17
CA ARG A 308 -14.32 -16.57 3.13
C ARG A 308 -12.98 -17.23 2.86
N ALA A 309 -12.47 -17.97 3.82
CA ALA A 309 -11.18 -18.64 3.71
C ALA A 309 -11.30 -20.15 3.80
N GLN A 310 -10.43 -20.86 3.08
CA GLN A 310 -10.27 -22.31 3.23
C GLN A 310 -9.18 -22.60 4.28
N VAL A 311 -9.57 -23.25 5.37
CA VAL A 311 -8.64 -23.65 6.44
C VAL A 311 -8.71 -25.15 6.63
N ASN A 312 -7.60 -25.85 6.40
CA ASN A 312 -7.52 -27.32 6.49
C ASN A 312 -8.61 -28.03 5.66
N GLY A 313 -8.85 -27.55 4.43
CA GLY A 313 -9.85 -28.13 3.50
C GLY A 313 -11.31 -27.77 3.82
N MET A 314 -11.57 -27.00 4.87
CA MET A 314 -12.91 -26.53 5.25
C MET A 314 -13.06 -25.03 4.96
N GLN A 315 -14.19 -24.65 4.35
CA GLN A 315 -14.54 -23.22 4.24
C GLN A 315 -14.95 -22.67 5.61
N ARG A 316 -14.36 -21.52 5.96
CA ARG A 316 -14.70 -20.78 7.17
C ARG A 316 -15.01 -19.33 6.81
N LEU A 317 -15.96 -18.76 7.54
CA LEU A 317 -16.32 -17.35 7.45
C LEU A 317 -15.63 -16.57 8.57
N TYR A 318 -15.06 -15.44 8.20
CA TYR A 318 -14.51 -14.47 9.13
C TYR A 318 -15.11 -13.11 8.85
N TYR A 319 -15.42 -12.33 9.86
CA TYR A 319 -15.66 -10.90 9.65
C TYR A 319 -14.35 -10.25 9.21
N SER A 320 -14.42 -9.36 8.22
CA SER A 320 -13.30 -8.50 7.84
C SER A 320 -12.83 -7.72 9.07
N GLY A 321 -11.52 -7.64 9.26
CA GLY A 321 -10.94 -6.80 10.31
C GLY A 321 -11.09 -5.31 9.99
N ILE A 322 -10.46 -4.49 10.81
CA ILE A 322 -10.55 -3.02 10.64
C ILE A 322 -9.63 -2.49 9.53
N GLY A 323 -8.71 -3.33 9.01
CA GLY A 323 -7.66 -2.86 8.11
C GLY A 323 -8.16 -2.27 6.81
N THR A 324 -9.15 -2.90 6.16
CA THR A 324 -9.80 -2.33 4.97
C THR A 324 -10.50 -1.02 5.30
N ILE A 325 -11.19 -0.94 6.45
CA ILE A 325 -11.87 0.29 6.86
C ILE A 325 -10.86 1.43 7.08
N CYS A 326 -9.74 1.14 7.76
CA CYS A 326 -8.68 2.13 7.98
C CYS A 326 -8.04 2.58 6.67
N HIS A 327 -7.79 1.66 5.73
CA HIS A 327 -7.22 1.92 4.42
C HIS A 327 -8.13 2.84 3.59
N GLU A 328 -9.38 2.45 3.35
CA GLU A 328 -10.32 3.24 2.55
C GLU A 328 -10.63 4.60 3.20
N PHE A 329 -10.67 4.65 4.53
CA PHE A 329 -10.83 5.91 5.24
C PHE A 329 -9.59 6.82 5.09
N SER A 330 -8.39 6.26 5.05
CA SER A 330 -7.15 7.02 4.83
C SER A 330 -7.11 7.68 3.46
N HIS A 331 -7.72 7.07 2.44
CA HIS A 331 -7.94 7.73 1.16
C HIS A 331 -8.86 8.96 1.27
N CYS A 332 -9.87 8.91 2.13
CA CYS A 332 -10.70 10.09 2.40
C CYS A 332 -9.91 11.21 3.11
N LEU A 333 -8.84 10.86 3.83
CA LEU A 333 -7.89 11.81 4.41
C LEU A 333 -6.81 12.28 3.42
N GLY A 334 -6.76 11.74 2.20
CA GLY A 334 -5.91 12.19 1.10
C GLY A 334 -4.70 11.31 0.77
N LEU A 335 -4.50 10.18 1.43
CA LEU A 335 -3.39 9.27 1.09
C LEU A 335 -3.68 8.47 -0.19
N PRO A 336 -2.69 8.29 -1.07
CA PRO A 336 -2.78 7.39 -2.22
C PRO A 336 -2.40 5.95 -1.83
N ASP A 337 -2.57 5.01 -2.75
CA ASP A 337 -2.02 3.66 -2.64
C ASP A 337 -0.51 3.63 -2.90
N PHE A 338 0.23 2.86 -2.09
CA PHE A 338 1.68 2.67 -2.24
C PHE A 338 2.06 1.33 -2.86
N TYR A 339 1.11 0.63 -3.47
CA TYR A 339 1.34 -0.54 -4.31
C TYR A 339 1.18 -0.19 -5.79
N ASP A 340 1.42 -1.16 -6.67
CA ASP A 340 1.19 -1.02 -8.10
C ASP A 340 -0.31 -1.17 -8.42
N THR A 341 -1.01 -0.06 -8.52
CA THR A 341 -2.46 0.01 -8.79
C THR A 341 -2.86 -0.48 -10.19
N ARG A 342 -1.90 -0.92 -11.00
CA ARG A 342 -2.13 -1.41 -12.36
C ARG A 342 -1.89 -2.91 -12.49
N GLY A 343 -1.88 -3.65 -11.36
CA GLY A 343 -1.69 -5.10 -11.35
C GLY A 343 -0.30 -5.55 -11.80
N GLY A 344 0.69 -4.67 -11.66
CA GLY A 344 2.09 -4.95 -11.97
C GLY A 344 2.80 -5.77 -10.90
N MET A 345 4.11 -5.77 -10.96
CA MET A 345 4.96 -6.60 -10.09
C MET A 345 5.66 -5.79 -8.99
N ASN A 346 5.44 -4.48 -8.93
CA ASN A 346 6.04 -3.66 -7.90
C ASN A 346 5.22 -3.76 -6.60
N VAL A 347 5.86 -4.22 -5.55
CA VAL A 347 5.21 -4.42 -4.24
C VAL A 347 5.10 -3.12 -3.44
N GLY A 348 5.70 -2.01 -3.91
CA GLY A 348 5.69 -0.73 -3.19
C GLY A 348 6.24 -0.85 -1.78
N SER A 349 5.44 -0.46 -0.79
CA SER A 349 5.75 -0.60 0.63
C SER A 349 5.35 -1.95 1.24
N GLY A 350 4.71 -2.83 0.45
CA GLY A 350 4.39 -4.20 0.84
C GLY A 350 3.48 -4.29 2.07
N ARG A 351 3.78 -5.22 2.98
CA ARG A 351 3.03 -5.45 4.21
C ARG A 351 3.45 -4.52 5.36
N TYR A 352 4.38 -3.61 5.13
CA TYR A 352 4.83 -2.63 6.14
C TYR A 352 3.97 -1.38 6.23
N ASP A 353 2.95 -1.26 5.39
CA ASP A 353 2.21 -0.03 5.20
C ASP A 353 0.71 -0.29 5.03
N LEU A 354 -0.12 0.56 5.67
CA LEU A 354 -1.57 0.49 5.57
C LEU A 354 -2.07 0.70 4.14
N MET A 355 -1.49 1.68 3.42
CA MET A 355 -1.89 2.03 2.05
C MET A 355 -1.31 1.04 1.02
N CYS A 356 -0.91 -0.13 1.49
CA CYS A 356 -0.45 -1.27 0.71
C CYS A 356 -0.98 -2.58 1.32
N GLY A 357 -0.27 -3.69 1.18
CA GLY A 357 -0.67 -5.00 1.70
C GLY A 357 -0.76 -5.12 3.23
N GLY A 358 -0.25 -4.13 3.98
CA GLY A 358 -0.32 -4.08 5.44
C GLY A 358 -1.72 -3.88 6.01
N SER A 359 -2.68 -3.45 5.19
CA SER A 359 -4.11 -3.41 5.55
C SER A 359 -4.68 -4.80 5.89
N TYR A 360 -4.09 -5.87 5.36
CA TYR A 360 -4.51 -7.25 5.63
C TYR A 360 -3.77 -7.93 6.78
N ASN A 361 -2.85 -7.24 7.47
CA ASN A 361 -2.11 -7.85 8.55
C ASN A 361 -3.00 -8.26 9.74
N GLY A 362 -2.56 -9.30 10.44
CA GLY A 362 -3.28 -9.84 11.60
C GLY A 362 -4.48 -10.70 11.25
N GLY A 363 -4.69 -11.70 12.09
CA GLY A 363 -5.76 -12.67 11.93
C GLY A 363 -5.46 -13.95 12.69
N PRO A 364 -6.35 -14.95 12.64
CA PRO A 364 -6.09 -16.24 13.22
C PRO A 364 -4.82 -16.87 12.62
N GLU A 365 -3.95 -17.42 13.44
CA GLU A 365 -2.70 -18.10 13.03
C GLU A 365 -2.90 -19.11 11.89
N SER A 366 -4.06 -19.78 11.87
CA SER A 366 -4.42 -20.73 10.82
C SER A 366 -4.61 -20.10 9.44
N LEU A 367 -4.86 -18.78 9.35
CA LEU A 367 -4.98 -18.05 8.08
C LEU A 367 -3.64 -17.45 7.67
N VAL A 368 -2.94 -16.82 8.60
CA VAL A 368 -1.63 -16.20 8.34
C VAL A 368 -0.65 -17.21 7.72
N ASN A 369 -0.66 -18.46 8.20
CA ASN A 369 0.21 -19.51 7.68
C ASN A 369 -0.23 -20.11 6.32
N VAL A 370 -1.50 -19.93 5.92
CA VAL A 370 -2.03 -20.50 4.67
C VAL A 370 -1.87 -19.55 3.48
N TYR A 371 -1.91 -18.24 3.71
CA TYR A 371 -1.95 -17.21 2.66
C TYR A 371 -0.67 -16.37 2.58
N GLY A 372 0.49 -16.95 2.88
CA GLY A 372 1.78 -16.25 2.77
C GLY A 372 1.89 -15.04 3.69
N GLY A 373 1.27 -15.11 4.88
CA GLY A 373 1.30 -14.05 5.86
C GLY A 373 0.18 -13.01 5.74
N THR A 374 -0.72 -13.11 4.76
CA THR A 374 -1.92 -12.28 4.70
C THR A 374 -2.97 -12.75 5.69
N GLY A 375 -3.41 -11.87 6.59
CA GLY A 375 -4.49 -12.13 7.55
C GLY A 375 -5.86 -11.66 7.05
N ILE A 376 -6.66 -11.16 7.97
CA ILE A 376 -7.99 -10.60 7.70
C ILE A 376 -8.10 -9.12 8.10
N GLY A 377 -6.97 -8.47 8.34
CA GLY A 377 -6.90 -7.05 8.69
C GLY A 377 -7.27 -6.73 10.14
N THR A 378 -7.04 -7.65 11.08
CA THR A 378 -7.34 -7.38 12.51
C THR A 378 -6.29 -6.54 13.21
N VAL A 379 -5.07 -6.53 12.69
CA VAL A 379 -3.94 -5.73 13.16
C VAL A 379 -3.23 -5.11 11.95
N PRO A 380 -3.87 -4.15 11.26
CA PRO A 380 -3.26 -3.49 10.11
C PRO A 380 -1.95 -2.81 10.50
N ALA A 381 -1.03 -2.66 9.55
CA ALA A 381 0.23 -1.93 9.76
C ALA A 381 -0.04 -0.51 10.28
N GLY A 382 0.78 -0.04 11.21
CA GLY A 382 0.78 1.36 11.59
C GLY A 382 1.23 2.25 10.44
N TYR A 383 0.81 3.50 10.43
CA TYR A 383 1.29 4.50 9.47
C TYR A 383 2.80 4.60 9.48
N ASP A 384 3.40 4.68 8.31
CA ASP A 384 4.80 5.01 8.16
C ASP A 384 5.09 6.50 8.44
N ALA A 385 6.35 6.90 8.36
CA ALA A 385 6.75 8.27 8.64
C ALA A 385 6.29 9.26 7.56
N TYR A 386 6.12 8.81 6.30
CA TYR A 386 5.55 9.63 5.24
C TYR A 386 4.08 9.94 5.55
N GLU A 387 3.28 8.91 5.82
CA GLU A 387 1.85 9.02 6.12
C GLU A 387 1.63 9.93 7.33
N LYS A 388 2.39 9.72 8.42
CA LYS A 388 2.32 10.56 9.62
C LYS A 388 2.73 12.01 9.34
N ALA A 389 3.75 12.24 8.50
CA ALA A 389 4.19 13.57 8.12
C ALA A 389 3.16 14.26 7.21
N PHE A 390 2.56 13.52 6.26
CA PHE A 390 1.48 13.99 5.41
C PHE A 390 0.27 14.46 6.22
N MET A 391 -0.13 13.69 7.24
CA MET A 391 -1.23 14.05 8.15
C MET A 391 -0.88 15.19 9.13
N GLY A 392 0.36 15.68 9.15
CA GLY A 392 0.83 16.64 10.13
C GLY A 392 1.08 16.05 11.53
N TRP A 393 1.07 14.73 11.67
CA TRP A 393 1.24 14.05 12.97
C TRP A 393 2.68 13.79 13.35
N LEU A 394 3.60 13.86 12.40
CA LEU A 394 5.04 13.73 12.59
C LEU A 394 5.77 14.90 11.94
N LYS A 395 6.77 15.44 12.66
CA LYS A 395 7.74 16.35 12.08
C LYS A 395 9.07 15.60 11.92
N PRO A 396 9.45 15.20 10.70
CA PRO A 396 10.67 14.43 10.50
C PRO A 396 11.91 15.28 10.74
N THR A 397 13.00 14.63 11.17
CA THR A 397 14.34 15.22 11.30
C THR A 397 15.07 15.10 9.98
N THR A 398 15.55 16.23 9.43
CA THR A 398 16.33 16.22 8.19
C THR A 398 17.78 15.87 8.45
N LEU A 399 18.31 14.87 7.75
CA LEU A 399 19.74 14.60 7.66
C LEU A 399 20.37 15.56 6.65
N GLY A 400 21.25 16.44 7.15
CA GLY A 400 21.86 17.52 6.38
C GLY A 400 23.36 17.31 6.13
N ASP A 401 24.11 18.43 6.13
CA ASP A 401 25.54 18.46 5.78
C ASP A 401 26.48 18.08 6.94
N ALA A 402 25.94 17.74 8.11
CA ALA A 402 26.72 17.30 9.26
C ALA A 402 26.55 15.79 9.50
N ALA A 403 27.64 15.12 9.87
CA ALA A 403 27.57 13.73 10.32
C ALA A 403 26.78 13.64 11.64
N VAL A 404 25.96 12.59 11.77
CA VAL A 404 25.11 12.37 12.92
C VAL A 404 25.29 10.93 13.43
N ASP A 405 25.50 10.76 14.72
CA ASP A 405 25.39 9.47 15.39
C ASP A 405 23.99 9.38 16.02
N VAL A 406 23.10 8.61 15.41
CA VAL A 406 21.78 8.30 15.94
C VAL A 406 21.93 7.15 16.94
N LYS A 407 21.41 7.33 18.15
CA LYS A 407 21.46 6.31 19.20
C LYS A 407 20.07 6.06 19.73
N ASP A 408 19.79 4.79 19.97
CA ASP A 408 18.59 4.33 20.66
C ASP A 408 17.28 4.89 20.05
N MET A 409 17.23 4.96 18.70
CA MET A 409 16.07 5.39 17.94
C MET A 409 14.89 4.47 18.22
N LYS A 410 13.85 4.99 18.86
CA LYS A 410 12.65 4.25 19.23
C LYS A 410 11.81 3.85 18.02
N GLY A 411 10.94 2.87 18.22
CA GLY A 411 9.91 2.52 17.24
C GLY A 411 8.99 3.69 16.92
N LEU A 412 8.63 3.84 15.65
CA LEU A 412 7.72 4.91 15.20
C LEU A 412 6.37 4.85 15.93
N SER A 413 5.83 3.65 16.14
CA SER A 413 4.59 3.40 16.90
C SER A 413 4.73 3.63 18.42
N GLU A 414 5.96 3.81 18.92
CA GLU A 414 6.26 4.16 20.32
C GLU A 414 6.56 5.65 20.51
N GLY A 415 6.19 6.47 19.52
CA GLY A 415 6.49 7.91 19.49
C GLY A 415 7.94 8.22 19.11
N GLY A 416 8.60 7.30 18.40
CA GLY A 416 9.93 7.48 17.86
C GLY A 416 9.99 8.55 16.77
N GLU A 417 11.20 8.99 16.48
CA GLU A 417 11.49 9.94 15.40
C GLU A 417 11.72 9.23 14.07
N ALA A 418 11.64 9.98 12.97
CA ALA A 418 12.05 9.53 11.65
C ALA A 418 13.02 10.55 11.03
N TYR A 419 13.91 10.06 10.17
CA TYR A 419 14.90 10.87 9.49
C TYR A 419 14.65 10.89 8.00
N PHE A 420 14.68 12.10 7.40
CA PHE A 420 14.54 12.31 5.97
C PHE A 420 15.86 12.80 5.39
N LEU A 421 16.32 12.16 4.32
CA LEU A 421 17.52 12.49 3.58
C LEU A 421 17.15 12.93 2.16
N TYR A 422 17.09 14.22 1.95
CA TYR A 422 16.70 14.79 0.66
C TYR A 422 17.84 14.76 -0.35
N ASN A 423 17.50 14.49 -1.61
CA ASN A 423 18.38 14.74 -2.74
C ASN A 423 18.72 16.24 -2.79
N PRO A 424 20.01 16.64 -2.79
CA PRO A 424 20.40 18.04 -2.82
C PRO A 424 19.89 18.80 -4.05
N ASP A 425 19.79 18.12 -5.19
CA ASP A 425 19.41 18.70 -6.48
C ASP A 425 17.89 18.63 -6.77
N ASN A 426 17.18 17.75 -6.06
CA ASN A 426 15.73 17.57 -6.20
C ASN A 426 15.10 17.24 -4.85
N LYS A 427 14.42 18.19 -4.22
CA LYS A 427 13.81 17.99 -2.89
C LYS A 427 12.57 17.10 -2.88
N ASP A 428 12.01 16.81 -4.04
CA ASP A 428 10.90 15.87 -4.18
C ASP A 428 11.38 14.40 -4.12
N GLU A 429 12.70 14.16 -4.27
CA GLU A 429 13.31 12.85 -4.13
C GLU A 429 14.08 12.75 -2.80
N TYR A 430 13.75 11.74 -1.99
CA TYR A 430 14.35 11.57 -0.66
C TYR A 430 14.24 10.15 -0.13
N TYR A 431 15.06 9.85 0.87
CA TYR A 431 14.97 8.63 1.66
C TYR A 431 14.35 8.91 3.01
N ILE A 432 13.59 7.95 3.51
CA ILE A 432 13.00 7.93 4.85
C ILE A 432 13.65 6.79 5.64
N PHE A 433 14.02 7.07 6.88
CA PHE A 433 14.57 6.11 7.83
C PHE A 433 13.69 6.12 9.07
N GLU A 434 13.08 4.99 9.39
CA GLU A 434 12.21 4.81 10.54
C GLU A 434 12.45 3.47 11.21
N ASN A 435 12.27 3.39 12.52
CA ASN A 435 12.35 2.12 13.22
C ASN A 435 10.96 1.52 13.42
N ARG A 436 10.76 0.28 12.97
CA ARG A 436 9.54 -0.50 13.21
C ARG A 436 9.83 -1.55 14.27
N THR A 437 9.03 -1.56 15.35
CA THR A 437 9.17 -2.47 16.49
C THR A 437 7.93 -3.33 16.62
N PRO A 438 7.99 -4.52 17.28
CA PRO A 438 6.83 -5.38 17.47
C PRO A 438 5.87 -4.81 18.53
N TYR A 439 5.44 -3.56 18.33
CA TYR A 439 4.59 -2.83 19.27
C TYR A 439 3.26 -2.45 18.63
N ARG A 440 2.15 -2.82 19.27
CA ARG A 440 0.76 -2.52 18.86
C ARG A 440 0.50 -2.88 17.40
N TRP A 441 0.20 -1.90 16.55
CA TRP A 441 -0.17 -2.08 15.15
C TRP A 441 0.96 -2.62 14.28
N ASP A 442 2.20 -2.51 14.73
CA ASP A 442 3.36 -3.06 14.05
C ASP A 442 3.71 -4.49 14.48
N SER A 443 2.94 -5.10 15.41
CA SER A 443 3.23 -6.46 15.91
C SER A 443 3.13 -7.56 14.85
N GLU A 444 2.32 -7.35 13.80
CA GLU A 444 2.08 -8.31 12.73
C GLU A 444 2.82 -7.97 11.42
N LEU A 445 3.79 -7.06 11.48
CA LEU A 445 4.68 -6.79 10.34
C LEU A 445 5.55 -8.02 10.04
N PRO A 446 5.98 -8.22 8.78
CA PRO A 446 6.83 -9.36 8.39
C PRO A 446 8.09 -9.47 9.22
N ALA A 447 8.75 -8.34 9.50
CA ALA A 447 9.92 -8.25 10.37
C ALA A 447 10.03 -6.85 11.00
N HIS A 448 11.03 -6.65 11.87
CA HIS A 448 11.20 -5.44 12.65
C HIS A 448 12.65 -4.95 12.64
N GLY A 449 12.83 -3.64 12.50
CA GLY A 449 14.15 -2.99 12.41
C GLY A 449 14.04 -1.63 11.76
N LEU A 450 15.17 -1.13 11.25
CA LEU A 450 15.21 0.11 10.47
C LEU A 450 14.62 -0.15 9.08
N MET A 451 13.45 0.40 8.83
CA MET A 451 12.87 0.47 7.49
C MET A 451 13.44 1.67 6.75
N VAL A 452 13.71 1.45 5.48
CA VAL A 452 14.18 2.49 4.57
C VAL A 452 13.23 2.55 3.38
N PHE A 453 12.67 3.74 3.13
CA PHE A 453 11.87 3.99 1.93
C PHE A 453 12.60 4.96 1.02
N HIS A 454 12.46 4.79 -0.28
CA HIS A 454 12.86 5.75 -1.31
C HIS A 454 11.60 6.36 -1.91
N VAL A 455 11.49 7.67 -1.83
CA VAL A 455 10.39 8.47 -2.35
C VAL A 455 10.90 9.37 -3.46
N ASP A 456 10.23 9.36 -4.59
CA ASP A 456 10.40 10.34 -5.68
C ASP A 456 9.02 10.92 -6.00
N TYR A 457 8.66 11.98 -5.25
CA TYR A 457 7.36 12.59 -5.31
C TYR A 457 7.09 13.22 -6.68
N ASP A 458 5.94 12.88 -7.25
CA ASP A 458 5.39 13.50 -8.44
C ASP A 458 3.91 13.81 -8.23
N ALA A 459 3.56 15.09 -8.25
CA ALA A 459 2.20 15.53 -7.96
C ALA A 459 1.13 14.93 -8.89
N VAL A 460 1.49 14.55 -10.11
CA VAL A 460 0.57 13.88 -11.04
C VAL A 460 0.40 12.42 -10.64
N ALA A 461 1.49 11.69 -10.38
CA ALA A 461 1.42 10.29 -9.97
C ALA A 461 0.62 10.10 -8.68
N TRP A 462 0.85 10.96 -7.67
CA TRP A 462 0.09 10.95 -6.39
C TRP A 462 -1.39 11.17 -6.61
N ARG A 463 -1.72 12.16 -7.40
CA ARG A 463 -3.08 12.52 -7.76
C ARG A 463 -3.83 11.43 -8.53
N MET A 464 -3.08 10.74 -9.39
CA MET A 464 -3.57 9.69 -10.28
C MET A 464 -3.61 8.33 -9.60
N ASN A 465 -3.28 8.25 -8.32
CA ASN A 465 -3.10 6.99 -7.62
C ASN A 465 -2.22 5.99 -8.39
N ASN A 466 -1.09 6.45 -8.94
CA ASN A 466 -0.29 5.72 -9.92
C ASN A 466 1.22 5.78 -9.59
N LEU A 467 1.57 5.66 -8.30
CA LEU A 467 2.93 5.86 -7.83
C LEU A 467 3.90 4.78 -8.31
N ASN A 468 3.43 3.55 -8.34
CA ASN A 468 4.26 2.36 -8.56
C ASN A 468 3.79 1.51 -9.74
N ALA A 469 2.99 2.07 -10.65
CA ALA A 469 2.49 1.36 -11.81
C ALA A 469 3.60 0.78 -12.71
N ALA A 470 3.23 -0.14 -13.57
CA ALA A 470 4.15 -0.93 -14.41
C ALA A 470 5.13 -0.09 -15.23
N ALA A 471 4.76 1.14 -15.64
CA ALA A 471 5.66 2.09 -16.29
C ALA A 471 6.80 2.55 -15.36
N ALA A 472 6.60 2.49 -14.06
CA ALA A 472 7.58 2.83 -13.04
C ALA A 472 8.44 1.63 -12.58
N GLN A 473 8.45 0.50 -13.27
CA GLN A 473 9.23 -0.69 -12.86
C GLN A 473 10.72 -0.41 -12.65
N HIS A 474 11.26 0.58 -13.37
CA HIS A 474 12.66 1.01 -13.23
C HIS A 474 12.79 2.32 -12.45
N HIS A 475 11.67 2.91 -12.01
CA HIS A 475 11.58 4.17 -11.31
C HIS A 475 10.33 4.17 -10.39
N PRO A 476 10.27 3.26 -9.40
CA PRO A 476 9.18 3.28 -8.42
C PRO A 476 9.25 4.58 -7.62
N ARG A 477 8.07 5.18 -7.37
CA ARG A 477 8.01 6.50 -6.74
C ARG A 477 7.87 6.43 -5.22
N PHE A 478 7.41 5.31 -4.71
CA PHE A 478 7.36 5.03 -3.27
C PHE A 478 7.64 3.55 -3.04
N THR A 479 8.80 3.21 -2.51
CA THR A 479 9.19 1.81 -2.37
C THR A 479 10.12 1.58 -1.18
N ILE A 480 10.09 0.37 -0.65
CA ILE A 480 11.07 -0.09 0.32
C ILE A 480 12.43 -0.22 -0.36
N VAL A 481 13.49 0.06 0.39
CA VAL A 481 14.87 -0.32 0.06
C VAL A 481 15.21 -1.53 0.94
N PRO A 482 15.00 -2.75 0.46
CA PRO A 482 15.13 -3.95 1.27
C PRO A 482 16.59 -4.23 1.62
N ALA A 483 16.86 -4.58 2.89
CA ALA A 483 18.23 -4.81 3.36
C ALA A 483 18.91 -6.00 2.71
N ASP A 484 18.16 -6.97 2.18
CA ASP A 484 18.70 -8.10 1.41
C ASP A 484 18.83 -7.82 -0.09
N GLY A 485 18.41 -6.65 -0.57
CA GLY A 485 18.43 -6.24 -1.98
C GLY A 485 17.32 -6.88 -2.83
N ILE A 486 16.35 -7.58 -2.23
CA ILE A 486 15.32 -8.35 -2.93
C ILE A 486 13.94 -7.75 -2.67
N LEU A 487 13.47 -6.90 -3.57
CA LEU A 487 12.13 -6.32 -3.48
C LEU A 487 11.10 -7.28 -4.10
N ASN A 488 10.45 -8.09 -3.26
CA ASN A 488 9.34 -8.94 -3.69
C ASN A 488 8.35 -9.21 -2.54
N SER A 489 7.16 -9.71 -2.85
CA SER A 489 6.12 -10.01 -1.86
C SER A 489 6.37 -11.27 -1.02
N ASP A 490 7.34 -12.10 -1.42
CA ASP A 490 7.55 -13.43 -0.84
C ASP A 490 8.70 -13.46 0.17
N SER A 491 9.54 -12.40 0.22
CA SER A 491 10.75 -12.33 1.07
C SER A 491 10.83 -11.07 1.92
N GLN A 492 9.70 -10.55 2.42
CA GLN A 492 9.69 -9.31 3.19
C GLN A 492 10.31 -9.43 4.60
N ASP A 493 10.58 -10.63 5.07
CA ASP A 493 11.16 -10.87 6.40
C ASP A 493 12.61 -10.33 6.56
N ASN A 494 13.30 -10.04 5.46
CA ASN A 494 14.66 -9.52 5.44
C ASN A 494 14.77 -8.08 4.91
N ASP A 495 13.64 -7.36 4.78
CA ASP A 495 13.64 -5.98 4.29
C ASP A 495 14.19 -4.99 5.31
N PRO A 496 13.91 -5.10 6.65
CA PRO A 496 14.46 -4.18 7.63
C PRO A 496 15.96 -4.39 7.87
N PHE A 497 16.69 -3.29 8.02
CA PHE A 497 18.07 -3.32 8.49
C PHE A 497 18.15 -3.46 10.02
N PRO A 498 19.23 -4.04 10.57
CA PRO A 498 20.29 -4.77 9.86
C PRO A 498 19.85 -6.22 9.57
N THR A 499 20.39 -6.79 8.50
CA THR A 499 20.40 -8.25 8.30
C THR A 499 21.76 -8.83 8.76
N ALA A 500 21.87 -10.15 8.77
CA ALA A 500 23.13 -10.82 9.06
C ALA A 500 24.26 -10.45 8.08
N LEU A 501 23.90 -10.03 6.86
CA LEU A 501 24.82 -9.73 5.78
C LEU A 501 24.97 -8.23 5.50
N ASN A 502 24.02 -7.40 5.94
CA ASN A 502 23.99 -5.98 5.61
C ASN A 502 23.54 -5.10 6.79
N ASN A 503 24.41 -4.19 7.17
CA ASN A 503 24.17 -3.20 8.22
C ASN A 503 24.52 -1.77 7.77
N SER A 504 24.49 -1.51 6.47
CA SER A 504 24.87 -0.21 5.91
C SER A 504 24.14 0.04 4.61
N LEU A 505 23.84 1.32 4.33
CA LEU A 505 23.29 1.81 3.08
C LEU A 505 24.12 3.00 2.60
N THR A 506 24.98 2.76 1.61
CA THR A 506 25.88 3.75 1.00
C THR A 506 25.87 3.60 -0.53
N SER A 507 26.59 4.46 -1.26
CA SER A 507 26.68 4.34 -2.72
C SER A 507 27.38 3.07 -3.23
N ILE A 508 28.09 2.35 -2.36
CA ILE A 508 28.87 1.14 -2.71
C ILE A 508 28.35 -0.15 -2.07
N THR A 509 27.27 -0.07 -1.30
CA THR A 509 26.58 -1.25 -0.74
C THR A 509 25.58 -1.84 -1.73
N ASP A 510 25.05 -3.02 -1.44
CA ASP A 510 23.94 -3.63 -2.14
C ASP A 510 22.89 -4.05 -1.08
N PRO A 511 21.70 -3.39 -1.05
CA PRO A 511 21.28 -2.25 -1.87
C PRO A 511 22.17 -1.01 -1.67
N ARG A 512 22.14 -0.11 -2.64
CA ARG A 512 22.94 1.11 -2.61
C ARG A 512 22.08 2.37 -2.40
N LEU A 513 22.65 3.36 -1.72
CA LEU A 513 22.10 4.70 -1.67
C LEU A 513 22.38 5.41 -3.00
N SER A 514 21.34 5.69 -3.78
CA SER A 514 21.43 6.40 -5.07
C SER A 514 20.15 7.14 -5.36
N PHE A 515 20.22 8.22 -6.12
CA PHE A 515 19.06 8.98 -6.57
C PHE A 515 18.82 8.75 -8.06
N TYR A 516 17.57 8.87 -8.50
CA TYR A 516 17.19 8.79 -9.92
C TYR A 516 17.67 10.00 -10.71
N THR A 517 17.68 11.18 -10.09
CA THR A 517 18.30 12.37 -10.66
C THR A 517 19.83 12.25 -10.63
N ASN A 518 20.51 13.00 -11.49
CA ASN A 518 21.97 12.87 -11.72
C ASN A 518 22.87 13.24 -10.51
N TYR A 519 22.32 13.29 -9.29
CA TYR A 519 23.13 13.54 -8.10
C TYR A 519 24.01 12.34 -7.76
N ARG A 520 25.33 12.56 -7.73
CA ARG A 520 26.28 11.51 -7.41
C ARG A 520 26.57 11.50 -5.91
N VAL A 521 26.09 10.47 -5.23
CA VAL A 521 26.44 10.20 -3.83
C VAL A 521 27.92 9.77 -3.74
N THR A 522 28.66 10.35 -2.79
CA THR A 522 30.07 9.98 -2.58
C THR A 522 30.18 8.62 -1.87
N ASP A 523 31.30 7.90 -2.06
CA ASP A 523 31.46 6.50 -1.62
C ASP A 523 31.33 6.27 -0.10
N LEU A 524 31.58 7.30 0.71
CA LEU A 524 31.48 7.23 2.17
C LEU A 524 30.20 7.85 2.72
N ALA A 525 29.36 8.39 1.86
CA ALA A 525 28.10 9.00 2.26
C ALA A 525 27.03 7.92 2.50
N GLY A 526 26.10 8.23 3.40
CA GLY A 526 24.97 7.35 3.70
C GLY A 526 24.98 6.90 5.15
N ILE A 527 24.37 5.77 5.39
CA ILE A 527 24.16 5.21 6.72
C ILE A 527 25.02 3.96 6.93
N THR A 528 25.74 3.91 8.04
CA THR A 528 26.66 2.81 8.37
C THR A 528 26.51 2.38 9.82
N GLY A 529 26.95 1.15 10.13
CA GLY A 529 26.94 0.64 11.49
C GLY A 529 25.53 0.51 12.07
N ILE A 530 24.55 0.21 11.23
CA ILE A 530 23.16 -0.02 11.68
C ILE A 530 23.16 -1.20 12.64
N ALA A 531 22.67 -0.97 13.86
CA ALA A 531 22.58 -1.97 14.91
C ALA A 531 21.20 -1.94 15.57
N LYS A 532 20.62 -3.12 15.74
CA LYS A 532 19.40 -3.32 16.54
C LYS A 532 19.79 -3.68 17.96
N ASN A 533 19.37 -2.84 18.90
CA ASN A 533 19.63 -3.01 20.32
C ASN A 533 18.68 -4.05 20.96
N HIS A 534 18.96 -4.51 22.18
CA HIS A 534 18.14 -5.50 22.88
C HIS A 534 16.71 -5.06 23.17
N ASP A 535 16.48 -3.76 23.27
CA ASP A 535 15.16 -3.14 23.47
C ASP A 535 14.45 -2.79 22.17
N ASN A 536 14.91 -3.33 21.04
CA ASN A 536 14.45 -3.04 19.67
C ASN A 536 14.67 -1.62 19.19
N THR A 537 15.40 -0.77 19.91
CA THR A 537 15.86 0.51 19.37
C THR A 537 16.94 0.30 18.32
N ILE A 538 17.11 1.29 17.43
CA ILE A 538 18.11 1.26 16.37
C ILE A 538 19.15 2.34 16.61
N SER A 539 20.42 1.99 16.38
CA SER A 539 21.53 2.96 16.35
C SER A 539 22.23 2.88 15.00
N PHE A 540 22.67 4.02 14.48
CA PHE A 540 23.45 4.10 13.22
C PHE A 540 24.26 5.39 13.16
N ARG A 541 25.23 5.43 12.22
CA ARG A 541 25.94 6.64 11.86
C ARG A 541 25.54 7.11 10.48
N TYR A 542 25.16 8.38 10.36
CA TYR A 542 24.98 9.07 9.09
C TYR A 542 26.25 9.87 8.74
N SER A 543 26.72 9.74 7.50
CA SER A 543 27.74 10.55 6.86
C SER A 543 27.13 11.36 5.71
N PRO A 544 27.36 12.69 5.65
CA PRO A 544 26.73 13.57 4.67
C PRO A 544 26.99 13.13 3.21
N LEU A 545 26.05 13.43 2.32
CA LEU A 545 26.10 13.06 0.90
C LEU A 545 27.34 13.58 0.18
N ASN A 546 27.90 14.71 0.60
CA ASN A 546 29.09 15.33 0.05
C ASN A 546 30.38 14.98 0.81
N THR A 547 30.34 13.97 1.68
CA THR A 547 31.55 13.57 2.41
C THR A 547 32.61 13.08 1.44
N THR A 548 33.60 13.93 1.16
CA THR A 548 34.86 13.49 0.60
C THR A 548 35.64 12.81 1.72
N ALA A 549 36.25 11.65 1.42
CA ALA A 549 37.23 11.09 2.35
C ALA A 549 38.22 12.20 2.71
N ALA A 550 38.14 12.69 3.93
CA ALA A 550 39.21 13.52 4.43
C ALA A 550 40.44 12.65 4.35
N ILE A 551 41.33 12.96 3.42
CA ILE A 551 42.70 12.46 3.49
C ILE A 551 43.20 13.11 4.78
N THR A 552 43.09 12.38 5.90
CA THR A 552 43.84 12.75 7.09
C THR A 552 45.26 12.81 6.60
N SER A 553 45.77 14.03 6.43
CA SER A 553 47.18 14.27 6.09
C SER A 553 47.96 13.38 7.04
N LEU A 554 48.68 12.42 6.50
CA LEU A 554 49.68 11.69 7.26
C LEU A 554 50.46 12.73 8.04
N PRO A 555 50.69 12.56 9.35
CA PRO A 555 51.58 13.46 10.08
C PRO A 555 52.87 13.57 9.25
N ALA A 556 53.29 14.79 8.97
CA ALA A 556 54.42 15.10 8.09
C ALA A 556 55.77 14.49 8.54
N ASP A 557 55.78 13.86 9.70
CA ASP A 557 57.03 13.39 10.34
C ASP A 557 57.53 12.01 9.90
N ASN A 558 56.88 11.33 8.97
CA ASN A 558 57.32 10.00 8.52
C ASN A 558 57.57 9.88 7.01
N ALA A 559 57.96 10.97 6.36
CA ALA A 559 58.20 10.99 4.89
C ALA A 559 59.47 10.26 4.41
N SER A 560 60.20 9.54 5.26
CA SER A 560 61.52 8.98 4.89
C SER A 560 61.58 7.43 4.80
N GLN A 561 60.43 6.71 4.76
CA GLN A 561 60.47 5.25 4.68
C GLN A 561 59.82 4.72 3.37
N PRO A 562 60.47 3.80 2.64
CA PRO A 562 59.91 3.26 1.43
C PRO A 562 58.66 2.46 1.73
N SER A 563 57.51 2.95 1.30
CA SER A 563 56.25 2.24 1.35
C SER A 563 56.14 1.36 0.08
N THR A 564 55.76 0.10 0.27
CA THR A 564 55.52 -0.81 -0.84
C THR A 564 54.09 -0.68 -1.31
N ALA A 565 53.86 -0.35 -2.57
CA ALA A 565 52.55 -0.27 -3.18
C ALA A 565 52.19 -1.56 -3.93
N TYR A 566 50.93 -1.94 -3.90
CA TYR A 566 50.37 -3.10 -4.59
C TYR A 566 49.11 -2.70 -5.37
N THR A 567 48.91 -3.29 -6.53
CA THR A 567 47.64 -3.23 -7.27
C THR A 567 46.56 -3.99 -6.51
N LEU A 568 45.28 -3.77 -6.85
CA LEU A 568 44.17 -4.58 -6.30
C LEU A 568 44.30 -6.07 -6.54
N SER A 569 45.02 -6.48 -7.57
CA SER A 569 45.36 -7.90 -7.87
C SER A 569 46.56 -8.42 -7.06
N GLY A 570 47.09 -7.63 -6.11
CA GLY A 570 48.20 -8.04 -5.25
C GLY A 570 49.59 -7.93 -5.88
N VAL A 571 49.71 -7.35 -7.07
CA VAL A 571 51.03 -7.17 -7.75
C VAL A 571 51.73 -5.94 -7.18
N LYS A 572 52.99 -6.12 -6.76
CA LYS A 572 53.84 -5.02 -6.29
C LYS A 572 54.08 -4.01 -7.40
N THR A 573 53.87 -2.71 -7.13
CA THR A 573 54.02 -1.63 -8.11
C THR A 573 54.78 -0.45 -7.53
N ASP A 574 55.36 0.38 -8.41
CA ASP A 574 55.96 1.64 -7.99
C ASP A 574 54.89 2.74 -7.90
N ARG A 575 54.90 3.48 -6.81
CA ARG A 575 53.95 4.56 -6.56
C ARG A 575 54.00 5.68 -7.63
N GLN A 576 55.11 5.83 -8.32
CA GLN A 576 55.30 6.83 -9.38
C GLN A 576 54.79 6.36 -10.76
N GLN A 577 54.61 5.03 -10.95
CA GLN A 577 54.12 4.45 -12.20
C GLN A 577 52.61 4.19 -12.22
N ALA A 578 51.93 4.28 -11.09
CA ALA A 578 50.48 4.19 -11.04
C ALA A 578 49.86 5.44 -11.67
N GLY A 579 49.36 5.34 -12.90
CA GLY A 579 48.65 6.44 -13.56
C GLY A 579 47.46 6.92 -12.73
N ARG A 580 47.06 8.16 -12.90
CA ARG A 580 46.03 8.92 -12.10
C ARG A 580 44.66 8.26 -11.94
N ARG A 581 44.48 6.97 -12.25
CA ARG A 581 43.24 6.20 -12.17
C ARG A 581 43.41 4.77 -11.63
N GLN A 582 44.52 4.42 -11.00
CA GLN A 582 44.70 3.08 -10.40
C GLN A 582 44.64 3.18 -8.88
N ILE A 583 43.74 2.37 -8.28
CA ILE A 583 43.71 2.18 -6.83
C ILE A 583 44.92 1.33 -6.44
N VAL A 584 45.76 1.81 -5.53
CA VAL A 584 46.88 1.05 -4.97
C VAL A 584 46.74 0.90 -3.46
N ILE A 585 47.10 -0.24 -2.94
CA ILE A 585 47.19 -0.49 -1.51
C ILE A 585 48.62 -0.21 -1.07
N VAL A 586 48.80 0.75 -0.19
CA VAL A 586 50.09 1.07 0.40
C VAL A 586 50.19 0.43 1.77
N LYS A 587 51.26 -0.31 2.08
CA LYS A 587 51.48 -0.90 3.41
C LYS A 587 52.65 -0.23 4.12
N ASP A 588 52.51 -0.01 5.43
CA ASP A 588 53.64 0.40 6.29
C ASP A 588 54.51 -0.81 6.67
N LYS A 589 55.53 -0.53 7.48
CA LYS A 589 56.47 -1.57 7.95
C LYS A 589 55.81 -2.58 8.89
N GLU A 590 54.68 -2.22 9.51
CA GLU A 590 53.93 -3.09 10.41
C GLU A 590 52.83 -3.86 9.67
N GLY A 591 52.75 -3.76 8.32
CA GLY A 591 51.77 -4.50 7.51
C GLY A 591 50.36 -3.88 7.45
N ARG A 592 50.14 -2.72 8.05
CA ARG A 592 48.87 -2.00 7.96
C ARG A 592 48.72 -1.37 6.57
N GLY A 593 47.61 -1.54 5.93
CA GLY A 593 47.39 -1.15 4.54
C GLY A 593 46.34 -0.05 4.37
N TRP A 594 46.56 0.85 3.43
CA TRP A 594 45.64 1.91 3.02
C TRP A 594 45.40 1.85 1.51
N LYS A 595 44.14 2.17 1.09
CA LYS A 595 43.88 2.44 -0.32
C LYS A 595 44.31 3.86 -0.65
N VAL A 596 45.02 4.04 -1.76
CA VAL A 596 45.39 5.35 -2.31
C VAL A 596 44.83 5.42 -3.73
N TYR A 597 44.09 6.49 -4.02
CA TYR A 597 43.47 6.74 -5.33
C TYR A 597 44.40 7.55 -6.23
#